data_d605999837f7c9331e84a3e9a561ef61
#
_entry.id   d605999837f7c9331e84a3e9a561ef61
#
_cell.length_a   1.000
_cell.length_b   1.000
_cell.length_c   1.000
_cell.angle_alpha   90.00
_cell.angle_beta   90.00
_cell.angle_gamma   90.00
#
_symmetry.space_group_name_H-M   'P 1'
#
loop_
_entity.id
_entity.type
_entity.pdbx_description
1 polymer ?
#
loop_
_entity_poly.entity_id
_entity_poly.type
_entity_poly.pdbx_seq_one_letter_code
_entity_poly.pdbx_strand_id
1 'polypeptide(L)'
;MASIFSKIIAGEIPAHKVAENDEFLAFLDINPMAVGHTLVIPKQEIPYIFDVDDALLGRMMVFAKRVAKAVEKAVPCARIGVGVVGLEVPHCHIHLIPLQNSVGEMNFGG
;
A
#
# COMPACT_ATOMS: atom_id res chain seq x y z
N MET A 1 0.59 6.84 20.19
CA MET A 1 1.86 6.26 19.72
C MET A 1 1.87 6.17 18.20
N ALA A 2 3.03 6.44 17.61
CA ALA A 2 3.16 6.37 16.16
C ALA A 2 3.12 4.91 15.69
N SER A 3 2.43 4.67 14.58
CA SER A 3 2.43 3.35 13.95
C SER A 3 3.80 3.06 13.35
N ILE A 4 4.06 1.78 13.02
CA ILE A 4 5.28 1.41 12.32
C ILE A 4 5.39 2.16 10.98
N PHE A 5 4.26 2.44 10.32
CA PHE A 5 4.26 3.17 9.05
C PHE A 5 4.61 4.65 9.26
N SER A 6 4.15 5.27 10.35
CA SER A 6 4.56 6.64 10.68
C SER A 6 6.06 6.72 10.93
N LYS A 7 6.65 5.69 11.53
CA LYS A 7 8.10 5.61 11.72
C LYS A 7 8.85 5.46 10.40
N ILE A 8 8.28 4.74 9.43
CA ILE A 8 8.84 4.65 8.09
C ILE A 8 8.79 6.02 7.40
N ILE A 9 7.68 6.72 7.51
CA ILE A 9 7.52 8.07 6.96
C ILE A 9 8.56 9.02 7.53
N ALA A 10 8.81 8.94 8.83
CA ALA A 10 9.78 9.78 9.52
C ALA A 10 11.24 9.38 9.26
N GLY A 11 11.47 8.25 8.58
CA GLY A 11 12.82 7.76 8.31
C GLY A 11 13.46 7.01 9.47
N GLU A 12 12.72 6.73 10.52
CA GLU A 12 13.23 5.99 11.69
C GLU A 12 13.40 4.50 11.41
N ILE A 13 12.59 3.96 10.49
CA ILE A 13 12.66 2.57 10.05
C ILE A 13 12.87 2.58 8.55
N PRO A 14 13.86 1.83 8.04
CA PRO A 14 14.12 1.79 6.61
C PRO A 14 13.02 1.06 5.86
N ALA A 15 12.77 1.48 4.61
CA ALA A 15 11.84 0.81 3.71
C ALA A 15 12.30 1.05 2.27
N HIS A 16 11.91 0.13 1.38
CA HIS A 16 12.18 0.27 -0.05
C HIS A 16 11.06 1.10 -0.67
N LYS A 17 11.27 2.41 -0.76
CA LYS A 17 10.30 3.35 -1.31
C LYS A 17 10.14 3.16 -2.81
N VAL A 18 8.89 3.11 -3.26
CA VAL A 18 8.53 3.01 -4.68
C VAL A 18 8.15 4.39 -5.22
N ALA A 19 7.37 5.15 -4.46
CA ALA A 19 6.92 6.49 -4.83
C ALA A 19 6.54 7.27 -3.59
N GLU A 20 6.58 8.59 -3.69
CA GLU A 20 6.26 9.46 -2.56
C GLU A 20 5.83 10.83 -3.07
N ASN A 21 4.87 11.43 -2.39
CA ASN A 21 4.56 12.86 -2.54
C ASN A 21 4.28 13.45 -1.16
N ASP A 22 3.71 14.65 -1.11
CA ASP A 22 3.47 15.32 0.18
C ASP A 22 2.46 14.59 1.06
N GLU A 23 1.55 13.84 0.47
CA GLU A 23 0.42 13.22 1.19
C GLU A 23 0.55 11.70 1.34
N PHE A 24 1.30 11.03 0.46
CA PHE A 24 1.31 9.57 0.38
C PHE A 24 2.71 9.02 0.21
N LEU A 25 2.88 7.77 0.64
CA LEU A 25 4.10 7.00 0.46
C LEU A 25 3.72 5.61 -0.03
N ALA A 26 4.46 5.12 -1.01
CA ALA A 26 4.37 3.73 -1.47
C ALA A 26 5.72 3.05 -1.24
N PHE A 27 5.69 1.85 -0.66
CA PHE A 27 6.91 1.09 -0.37
C PHE A 27 6.63 -0.41 -0.45
N LEU A 28 7.69 -1.20 -0.66
CA LEU A 28 7.55 -2.65 -0.77
C LEU A 28 7.25 -3.27 0.59
N ASP A 29 6.33 -4.25 0.62
CA ASP A 29 6.03 -5.00 1.83
C ASP A 29 7.22 -5.91 2.17
N ILE A 30 7.63 -5.93 3.44
CA ILE A 30 8.73 -6.79 3.90
C ILE A 30 8.32 -8.25 4.03
N ASN A 31 7.01 -8.53 4.07
CA ASN A 31 6.45 -9.89 4.08
C ASN A 31 5.55 -10.05 2.87
N PRO A 32 6.11 -10.03 1.64
CA PRO A 32 5.30 -9.95 0.44
C PRO A 32 4.54 -11.24 0.15
N MET A 33 3.32 -11.10 -0.37
CA MET A 33 2.53 -12.22 -0.90
C MET A 33 2.98 -12.57 -2.31
N ALA A 34 3.64 -11.65 -2.99
CA ALA A 34 4.15 -11.84 -4.34
C ALA A 34 5.29 -10.86 -4.58
N VAL A 35 6.13 -11.14 -5.57
CA VAL A 35 7.16 -10.19 -5.99
C VAL A 35 6.48 -8.90 -6.42
N GLY A 36 6.93 -7.78 -5.85
CA GLY A 36 6.37 -6.47 -6.16
C GLY A 36 5.17 -6.06 -5.30
N HIS A 37 4.81 -6.85 -4.29
CA HIS A 37 3.75 -6.48 -3.34
C HIS A 37 4.11 -5.13 -2.70
N THR A 38 3.29 -4.12 -2.97
CA THR A 38 3.53 -2.74 -2.57
C THR A 38 2.41 -2.27 -1.65
N LEU A 39 2.76 -1.43 -0.67
CA LEU A 39 1.79 -0.80 0.23
C LEU A 39 1.72 0.69 -0.11
N VAL A 40 0.52 1.24 -0.14
CA VAL A 40 0.28 2.67 -0.28
C VAL A 40 -0.36 3.17 1.00
N ILE A 41 0.26 4.18 1.61
CA ILE A 41 -0.23 4.74 2.88
C ILE A 41 -0.37 6.26 2.77
N PRO A 42 -1.34 6.85 3.51
CA PRO A 42 -1.34 8.29 3.71
C PRO A 42 -0.26 8.64 4.73
N LYS A 43 0.35 9.82 4.59
CA LYS A 43 1.33 10.28 5.58
C LYS A 43 0.67 10.66 6.89
N GLN A 44 -0.61 11.05 6.85
CA GLN A 44 -1.42 11.25 8.04
C GLN A 44 -1.80 9.89 8.61
N GLU A 45 -1.57 9.68 9.91
CA GLU A 45 -1.88 8.41 10.56
C GLU A 45 -3.37 8.29 10.82
N ILE A 46 -4.08 7.59 9.94
CA ILE A 46 -5.51 7.33 10.03
C ILE A 46 -5.69 5.82 10.08
N PRO A 47 -6.17 5.26 11.20
CA PRO A 47 -6.24 3.79 11.35
C PRO A 47 -7.19 3.11 10.37
N TYR A 48 -8.34 3.71 10.09
CA TYR A 48 -9.40 3.09 9.30
C TYR A 48 -9.60 3.85 7.99
N ILE A 49 -9.51 3.15 6.86
CA ILE A 49 -9.56 3.80 5.55
C ILE A 49 -10.87 4.57 5.32
N PHE A 50 -11.99 4.08 5.88
CA PHE A 50 -13.27 4.77 5.69
C PHE A 50 -13.43 5.99 6.60
N ASP A 51 -12.45 6.29 7.45
CA ASP A 51 -12.38 7.55 8.19
C ASP A 51 -11.57 8.61 7.44
N VAL A 52 -10.96 8.25 6.30
CA VAL A 52 -10.25 9.20 5.45
C VAL A 52 -11.28 10.10 4.76
N ASP A 53 -11.07 11.42 4.79
CA ASP A 53 -12.01 12.34 4.13
C ASP A 53 -12.05 12.08 2.61
N ASP A 54 -13.18 12.42 2.01
CA ASP A 54 -13.45 12.11 0.61
C ASP A 54 -12.36 12.61 -0.34
N ALA A 55 -11.92 13.84 -0.16
CA ALA A 55 -10.94 14.45 -1.05
C ALA A 55 -9.58 13.74 -0.94
N LEU A 56 -9.13 13.46 0.28
CA LEU A 56 -7.86 12.74 0.51
C LEU A 56 -7.96 11.31 0.00
N LEU A 57 -9.08 10.64 0.26
CA LEU A 57 -9.30 9.28 -0.23
C LEU A 57 -9.23 9.21 -1.76
N GLY A 58 -9.86 10.17 -2.44
CA GLY A 58 -9.81 10.25 -3.90
C GLY A 58 -8.39 10.41 -4.41
N ARG A 59 -7.61 11.31 -3.79
CA ARG A 59 -6.21 11.51 -4.19
C ARG A 59 -5.35 10.28 -3.89
N MET A 60 -5.64 9.58 -2.78
CA MET A 60 -4.91 8.36 -2.44
C MET A 60 -5.15 7.26 -3.47
N MET A 61 -6.39 7.09 -3.94
CA MET A 61 -6.71 6.11 -4.98
C MET A 61 -6.05 6.46 -6.31
N VAL A 62 -6.00 7.74 -6.67
CA VAL A 62 -5.29 8.16 -7.89
C VAL A 62 -3.79 7.89 -7.76
N PHE A 63 -3.21 8.18 -6.60
CA PHE A 63 -1.80 7.87 -6.32
C PHE A 63 -1.56 6.34 -6.42
N ALA A 64 -2.44 5.54 -5.82
CA ALA A 64 -2.35 4.08 -5.88
C ALA A 64 -2.41 3.57 -7.32
N LYS A 65 -3.27 4.16 -8.15
CA LYS A 65 -3.37 3.80 -9.57
C LYS A 65 -2.03 4.02 -10.29
N ARG A 66 -1.38 5.15 -10.03
CA ARG A 66 -0.08 5.47 -10.65
C ARG A 66 0.99 4.49 -10.20
N VAL A 67 1.00 4.16 -8.91
CA VAL A 67 1.94 3.17 -8.35
C VAL A 67 1.68 1.79 -8.96
N ALA A 68 0.41 1.39 -9.05
CA ALA A 68 0.03 0.11 -9.65
C ALA A 68 0.52 0.00 -11.11
N LYS A 69 0.38 1.08 -11.88
CA LYS A 69 0.88 1.10 -13.26
C LYS A 69 2.39 0.93 -13.32
N ALA A 70 3.12 1.55 -12.40
CA ALA A 70 4.57 1.40 -12.34
C ALA A 70 4.97 -0.03 -11.96
N VAL A 71 4.25 -0.63 -11.00
CA VAL A 71 4.50 -2.02 -10.58
C VAL A 71 4.22 -2.99 -11.73
N GLU A 72 3.13 -2.78 -12.48
CA GLU A 72 2.80 -3.60 -13.64
C GLU A 72 3.92 -3.60 -14.69
N LYS A 73 4.58 -2.47 -14.87
CA LYS A 73 5.71 -2.37 -15.82
C LYS A 73 6.95 -3.09 -15.33
N ALA A 74 7.16 -3.09 -14.02
CA ALA A 74 8.37 -3.67 -13.42
C ALA A 74 8.23 -5.17 -13.16
N VAL A 75 7.02 -5.66 -12.90
CA VAL A 75 6.76 -7.05 -12.52
C VAL A 75 5.74 -7.65 -13.47
N PRO A 76 6.12 -8.64 -14.28
CA PRO A 76 5.16 -9.31 -15.17
C PRO A 76 4.04 -9.94 -14.37
N CYS A 77 2.80 -9.58 -14.71
CA CYS A 77 1.61 -10.10 -14.02
C CYS A 77 0.37 -9.94 -14.91
N ALA A 78 -0.69 -10.66 -14.55
CA ALA A 78 -1.96 -10.56 -15.26
C ALA A 78 -2.63 -9.21 -14.91
N ARG A 79 -2.62 -8.85 -13.63
CA ARG A 79 -3.15 -7.58 -13.15
C ARG A 79 -2.71 -7.34 -11.70
N ILE A 80 -2.95 -6.12 -11.21
CA ILE A 80 -2.69 -5.79 -9.82
C ILE A 80 -3.99 -5.95 -9.03
N GLY A 81 -3.95 -6.76 -7.98
CA GLY A 81 -5.05 -6.87 -7.03
C GLY A 81 -4.94 -5.79 -5.98
N VAL A 82 -6.09 -5.32 -5.49
CA VAL A 82 -6.17 -4.25 -4.49
C VAL A 82 -6.94 -4.77 -3.28
N GLY A 83 -6.38 -4.59 -2.10
CA GLY A 83 -7.06 -4.97 -0.86
C GLY A 83 -6.70 -4.03 0.27
N VAL A 84 -7.64 -3.86 1.21
CA VAL A 84 -7.44 -3.08 2.42
C VAL A 84 -8.04 -3.86 3.57
N VAL A 85 -7.22 -4.15 4.59
CA VAL A 85 -7.68 -4.88 5.78
C VAL A 85 -7.49 -4.03 7.03
N GLY A 86 -6.24 -3.68 7.37
CA GLY A 86 -5.95 -2.70 8.41
C GLY A 86 -6.16 -3.17 9.85
N LEU A 87 -6.17 -4.48 10.10
CA LEU A 87 -6.41 -4.99 11.46
C LEU A 87 -5.16 -5.00 12.33
N GLU A 88 -3.99 -5.18 11.73
CA GLU A 88 -2.75 -5.35 12.50
C GLU A 88 -2.03 -4.04 12.79
N VAL A 89 -2.00 -3.13 11.82
CA VAL A 89 -1.33 -1.84 11.96
C VAL A 89 -2.39 -0.73 11.95
N PRO A 90 -2.44 0.12 13.00
CA PRO A 90 -3.45 1.19 13.10
C PRO A 90 -3.09 2.40 12.21
N HIS A 91 -2.90 2.14 10.94
CA HIS A 91 -2.55 3.11 9.91
C HIS A 91 -3.01 2.50 8.60
N CYS A 92 -4.04 3.04 7.98
CA CYS A 92 -4.64 2.42 6.80
C CYS A 92 -3.62 2.27 5.68
N HIS A 93 -3.73 1.17 4.94
CA HIS A 93 -2.79 0.87 3.86
C HIS A 93 -3.49 0.06 2.78
N ILE A 94 -3.22 0.44 1.54
CA ILE A 94 -3.74 -0.25 0.36
C ILE A 94 -2.67 -1.23 -0.10
N HIS A 95 -3.03 -2.51 -0.17
CA HIS A 95 -2.18 -3.54 -0.73
C HIS A 95 -2.33 -3.55 -2.25
N LEU A 96 -1.20 -3.48 -2.95
CA LEU A 96 -1.14 -3.65 -4.41
C LEU A 96 -0.34 -4.92 -4.67
N ILE A 97 -1.00 -5.95 -5.16
CA ILE A 97 -0.41 -7.30 -5.27
C ILE A 97 -0.45 -7.78 -6.72
N PRO A 98 0.72 -7.98 -7.35
CA PRO A 98 0.74 -8.57 -8.69
C PRO A 98 0.16 -9.97 -8.68
N LEU A 99 -0.91 -10.18 -9.44
CA LEU A 99 -1.61 -11.45 -9.52
C LEU A 99 -1.27 -12.14 -10.83
N GLN A 100 -1.04 -13.46 -10.77
CA GLN A 100 -0.74 -14.26 -11.96
C GLN A 100 -1.95 -15.01 -12.49
N ASN A 101 -2.67 -15.73 -11.60
CA ASN A 101 -3.70 -16.67 -12.03
C ASN A 101 -5.03 -16.58 -11.29
N SER A 102 -5.04 -16.24 -10.01
CA SER A 102 -6.28 -16.35 -9.23
C SER A 102 -6.30 -15.39 -8.05
N VAL A 103 -7.51 -15.12 -7.56
CA VAL A 103 -7.71 -14.29 -6.36
C VAL A 103 -7.19 -14.96 -5.10
N GLY A 104 -6.97 -16.27 -5.11
CA GLY A 104 -6.37 -16.98 -3.97
C GLY A 104 -4.98 -16.49 -3.63
N GLU A 105 -4.31 -15.83 -4.58
CA GLU A 105 -3.00 -15.21 -4.36
C GLU A 105 -3.07 -14.04 -3.40
N MET A 106 -4.26 -13.51 -3.11
CA MET A 106 -4.49 -12.42 -2.16
C MET A 106 -5.07 -12.96 -0.85
N ASN A 107 -4.38 -13.90 -0.24
CA ASN A 107 -4.85 -14.51 1.01
C ASN A 107 -4.39 -13.70 2.22
N PHE A 108 -5.26 -12.81 2.72
CA PHE A 108 -4.98 -11.99 3.90
C PHE A 108 -5.29 -12.71 5.21
N GLY A 109 -6.03 -13.79 5.16
CA GLY A 109 -6.51 -14.49 6.34
C GLY A 109 -5.60 -15.60 6.86
N GLY A 110 -4.51 -15.82 6.19
CA GLY A 110 -3.52 -16.79 6.66
C GLY A 110 -3.60 -18.16 6.09
#